data_5b4a32458159d12cf1d6ee601d960544
#
_entry.id   5b4a32458159d12cf1d6ee601d960544
#
_cell.length_a   1.000
_cell.length_b   1.000
_cell.length_c   1.000
_cell.angle_alpha   90.00
_cell.angle_beta   90.00
_cell.angle_gamma   90.00
#
_symmetry.space_group_name_H-M   'P 1'
#
loop_
_entity.id
_entity.type
_entity.pdbx_description
1 polymer ?
#
loop_
_entity_poly.entity_id
_entity_poly.type
_entity_poly.pdbx_seq_one_letter_code
_entity_poly.pdbx_strand_id
1 'polypeptide(L)'
;AGLKFSREHVITALRKVAISKPVMQWSSNEGKLIADILQDIAKPIVIAANKADISSDENLKKLSGKGAIITVADYELALKKASEANLINYNAGDSDFEISSDKLSEGQKVALQTIKDFLKSNGSTGVQVCIENAVLDKLDMIAVYPVEDETHFTDGQGRVLPDAHLLPRDSTALDLAYKVHSDIGDSFIRAIDCKTKRIIGKDYELQDGDVIKIVAGS
;
A
#
# COMPACT_ATOMS: atom_id res chain seq x y z
N ALA A 1 -2.83 -19.04 -17.67
CA ALA A 1 -3.61 -18.29 -16.71
C ALA A 1 -4.11 -17.04 -17.40
N GLY A 2 -5.40 -17.01 -17.78
CA GLY A 2 -6.01 -15.88 -18.47
C GLY A 2 -6.10 -14.63 -17.58
N LEU A 3 -6.06 -13.47 -18.17
CA LEU A 3 -6.38 -12.21 -17.53
C LEU A 3 -7.83 -12.31 -16.98
N LYS A 4 -7.98 -12.33 -15.67
CA LYS A 4 -9.32 -12.32 -15.05
C LYS A 4 -9.78 -10.85 -14.99
N PHE A 5 -10.50 -10.40 -15.99
CA PHE A 5 -11.21 -9.13 -15.93
C PHE A 5 -12.54 -9.32 -15.19
N SER A 6 -12.83 -8.47 -14.22
CA SER A 6 -14.16 -8.39 -13.63
C SER A 6 -15.11 -7.59 -14.56
N ARG A 7 -16.42 -7.74 -14.34
CA ARG A 7 -17.42 -6.92 -15.04
C ARG A 7 -17.18 -5.41 -14.80
N GLU A 8 -16.75 -5.06 -13.60
CA GLU A 8 -16.47 -3.68 -13.21
C GLU A 8 -15.28 -3.09 -13.95
N HIS A 9 -14.21 -3.86 -14.17
CA HIS A 9 -13.08 -3.45 -15.00
C HIS A 9 -13.52 -3.09 -16.41
N VAL A 10 -14.41 -3.90 -17.01
CA VAL A 10 -14.94 -3.63 -18.36
C VAL A 10 -15.79 -2.36 -18.38
N ILE A 11 -16.68 -2.18 -17.40
CA ILE A 11 -17.53 -0.98 -17.30
C ILE A 11 -16.65 0.26 -17.14
N THR A 12 -15.64 0.21 -16.28
CA THR A 12 -14.70 1.32 -16.03
C THR A 12 -13.92 1.67 -17.30
N ALA A 13 -13.41 0.64 -18.01
CA ALA A 13 -12.69 0.86 -19.27
C ALA A 13 -13.57 1.52 -20.34
N LEU A 14 -14.81 1.03 -20.49
CA LEU A 14 -15.78 1.61 -21.44
C LEU A 14 -16.11 3.07 -21.13
N ARG A 15 -16.26 3.40 -19.85
CA ARG A 15 -16.52 4.80 -19.40
C ARG A 15 -15.34 5.72 -19.74
N LYS A 16 -14.10 5.24 -19.56
CA LYS A 16 -12.88 6.03 -19.85
C LYS A 16 -12.73 6.35 -21.34
N VAL A 17 -13.18 5.47 -22.23
CA VAL A 17 -13.01 5.63 -23.68
C VAL A 17 -14.20 6.35 -24.33
N ALA A 18 -15.32 6.47 -23.64
CA ALA A 18 -16.56 7.11 -24.15
C ALA A 18 -17.05 6.55 -25.50
N ILE A 19 -16.81 5.25 -25.76
CA ILE A 19 -17.34 4.58 -26.97
C ILE A 19 -18.79 4.21 -26.72
N SER A 20 -19.70 4.81 -27.48
CA SER A 20 -21.13 4.59 -27.38
C SER A 20 -21.71 3.55 -28.35
N LYS A 21 -20.90 3.08 -29.30
CA LYS A 21 -21.33 2.13 -30.32
C LYS A 21 -21.13 0.67 -29.90
N PRO A 22 -21.91 -0.27 -30.42
CA PRO A 22 -21.78 -1.70 -30.14
C PRO A 22 -20.39 -2.25 -30.49
N VAL A 23 -19.89 -3.23 -29.73
CA VAL A 23 -18.57 -3.88 -29.91
C VAL A 23 -18.35 -4.34 -31.35
N MET A 24 -19.39 -4.86 -32.01
CA MET A 24 -19.34 -5.31 -33.40
C MET A 24 -18.96 -4.21 -34.42
N GLN A 25 -19.09 -2.94 -34.02
CA GLN A 25 -18.77 -1.78 -34.85
C GLN A 25 -17.47 -1.11 -34.47
N TRP A 26 -16.70 -1.69 -33.57
CA TRP A 26 -15.42 -1.14 -33.17
C TRP A 26 -14.37 -1.35 -34.27
N SER A 27 -13.60 -0.32 -34.50
CA SER A 27 -12.38 -0.42 -35.32
C SER A 27 -11.28 -1.17 -34.53
N SER A 28 -10.28 -1.68 -35.22
CA SER A 28 -9.12 -2.31 -34.58
C SER A 28 -8.41 -1.40 -33.56
N ASN A 29 -8.38 -0.08 -33.82
CA ASN A 29 -7.76 0.90 -32.92
C ASN A 29 -8.58 1.08 -31.63
N GLU A 30 -9.90 1.09 -31.71
CA GLU A 30 -10.78 1.18 -30.53
C GLU A 30 -10.71 -0.10 -29.70
N GLY A 31 -10.68 -1.26 -30.36
CA GLY A 31 -10.46 -2.54 -29.69
C GLY A 31 -9.12 -2.59 -28.94
N LYS A 32 -8.05 -2.10 -29.58
CA LYS A 32 -6.73 -2.00 -28.95
C LYS A 32 -6.75 -1.04 -27.75
N LEU A 33 -7.33 0.14 -27.91
CA LEU A 33 -7.43 1.13 -26.83
C LEU A 33 -8.15 0.58 -25.61
N ILE A 34 -9.27 -0.12 -25.81
CA ILE A 34 -9.98 -0.79 -24.71
C ILE A 34 -9.13 -1.88 -24.05
N ALA A 35 -8.41 -2.68 -24.85
CA ALA A 35 -7.55 -3.73 -24.32
C ALA A 35 -6.41 -3.17 -23.49
N ASP A 36 -5.76 -2.09 -23.93
CA ASP A 36 -4.69 -1.39 -23.21
C ASP A 36 -5.21 -0.84 -21.86
N ILE A 37 -6.38 -0.18 -21.87
CA ILE A 37 -7.00 0.34 -20.64
C ILE A 37 -7.43 -0.78 -19.69
N LEU A 38 -7.99 -1.87 -20.20
CA LEU A 38 -8.33 -3.04 -19.39
C LEU A 38 -7.10 -3.66 -18.74
N GLN A 39 -6.00 -3.71 -19.47
CA GLN A 39 -4.72 -4.20 -18.94
C GLN A 39 -4.22 -3.30 -17.80
N ASP A 40 -4.26 -1.98 -17.98
CA ASP A 40 -3.82 -1.01 -16.99
C ASP A 40 -4.66 -1.06 -15.70
N ILE A 41 -5.98 -1.29 -15.85
CA ILE A 41 -6.89 -1.42 -14.69
C ILE A 41 -6.67 -2.75 -13.98
N ALA A 42 -6.56 -3.86 -14.73
CA ALA A 42 -6.49 -5.20 -14.14
C ALA A 42 -5.10 -5.57 -13.63
N LYS A 43 -4.06 -4.97 -14.18
CA LYS A 43 -2.65 -5.21 -13.82
C LYS A 43 -1.86 -3.90 -13.86
N PRO A 44 -2.14 -2.98 -12.92
CA PRO A 44 -1.40 -1.74 -12.86
C PRO A 44 0.09 -2.00 -12.62
N ILE A 45 0.93 -1.20 -13.29
CA ILE A 45 2.38 -1.30 -13.20
C ILE A 45 2.90 -0.07 -12.48
N VAL A 46 3.77 -0.30 -11.49
CA VAL A 46 4.60 0.74 -10.85
C VAL A 46 6.03 0.55 -11.35
N ILE A 47 6.66 1.62 -11.80
CA ILE A 47 8.02 1.59 -12.31
C ILE A 47 8.97 2.12 -11.23
N ALA A 48 9.86 1.26 -10.72
CA ALA A 48 10.92 1.64 -9.82
C ALA A 48 12.23 1.89 -10.60
N ALA A 49 12.74 3.12 -10.57
CA ALA A 49 14.05 3.47 -11.10
C ALA A 49 15.12 3.13 -10.06
N ASN A 50 15.45 1.84 -9.95
CA ASN A 50 16.39 1.32 -8.95
C ASN A 50 17.84 1.68 -9.29
N LYS A 51 18.72 1.62 -8.28
CA LYS A 51 20.14 2.02 -8.34
C LYS A 51 20.33 3.51 -8.62
N ALA A 52 19.50 4.33 -8.01
CA ALA A 52 19.58 5.78 -8.16
C ALA A 52 20.87 6.37 -7.56
N ASP A 53 21.50 5.67 -6.62
CA ASP A 53 22.77 6.02 -5.98
C ASP A 53 23.96 6.09 -6.95
N ILE A 54 23.90 5.38 -8.07
CA ILE A 54 24.96 5.34 -9.09
C ILE A 54 24.52 5.92 -10.44
N SER A 55 23.33 6.49 -10.51
CA SER A 55 22.78 7.08 -11.74
C SER A 55 23.07 8.58 -11.81
N SER A 56 23.11 9.14 -13.02
CA SER A 56 23.23 10.57 -13.19
C SER A 56 21.90 11.29 -12.93
N ASP A 57 21.96 12.52 -12.41
CA ASP A 57 20.77 13.37 -12.17
C ASP A 57 19.92 13.55 -13.42
N GLU A 58 20.54 13.65 -14.60
CA GLU A 58 19.83 13.77 -15.88
C GLU A 58 18.96 12.54 -16.14
N ASN A 59 19.51 11.34 -15.94
CA ASN A 59 18.76 10.10 -16.11
C ASN A 59 17.64 9.98 -15.08
N LEU A 60 17.90 10.33 -13.82
CA LEU A 60 16.90 10.32 -12.77
C LEU A 60 15.72 11.25 -13.07
N LYS A 61 16.01 12.49 -13.50
CA LYS A 61 14.98 13.45 -13.94
C LYS A 61 14.17 12.93 -15.13
N LYS A 62 14.84 12.31 -16.12
CA LYS A 62 14.18 11.73 -17.29
C LYS A 62 13.26 10.57 -16.93
N LEU A 63 13.67 9.70 -16.00
CA LEU A 63 12.88 8.56 -15.53
C LEU A 63 11.70 9.02 -14.66
N SER A 64 11.94 9.94 -13.74
CA SER A 64 10.89 10.55 -12.92
C SER A 64 9.85 11.28 -13.75
N GLY A 65 10.26 12.00 -14.80
CA GLY A 65 9.36 12.63 -15.77
C GLY A 65 8.48 11.65 -16.55
N LYS A 66 8.81 10.36 -16.55
CA LYS A 66 7.99 9.26 -17.09
C LYS A 66 7.16 8.53 -16.03
N GLY A 67 7.10 9.04 -14.81
CA GLY A 67 6.34 8.46 -13.72
C GLY A 67 7.06 7.33 -12.97
N ALA A 68 8.37 7.14 -13.19
CA ALA A 68 9.14 6.17 -12.39
C ALA A 68 9.48 6.75 -11.01
N ILE A 69 9.39 5.92 -9.99
CA ILE A 69 9.77 6.26 -8.61
C ILE A 69 11.25 5.99 -8.44
N ILE A 70 11.98 7.00 -8.01
CA ILE A 70 13.43 6.92 -7.73
C ILE A 70 13.66 6.01 -6.53
N THR A 71 14.51 4.99 -6.67
CA THR A 71 14.62 3.92 -5.68
C THR A 71 16.07 3.47 -5.51
N VAL A 72 16.47 3.15 -4.27
CA VAL A 72 17.71 2.45 -3.93
C VAL A 72 17.39 1.31 -2.98
N ALA A 73 17.11 0.15 -3.54
CA ALA A 73 16.71 -1.04 -2.78
C ALA A 73 17.81 -1.55 -1.83
N ASP A 74 19.08 -1.38 -2.21
CA ASP A 74 20.21 -1.77 -1.36
C ASP A 74 20.30 -0.91 -0.09
N TYR A 75 19.93 0.37 -0.17
CA TYR A 75 19.88 1.24 1.02
C TYR A 75 18.76 0.83 1.97
N GLU A 76 17.57 0.53 1.44
CA GLU A 76 16.46 0.03 2.25
C GLU A 76 16.83 -1.28 2.96
N LEU A 77 17.45 -2.21 2.24
CA LEU A 77 17.92 -3.47 2.82
C LEU A 77 18.98 -3.27 3.90
N ALA A 78 19.93 -2.34 3.69
CA ALA A 78 20.96 -2.01 4.66
C ALA A 78 20.37 -1.40 5.93
N LEU A 79 19.42 -0.46 5.79
CA LEU A 79 18.72 0.17 6.92
C LEU A 79 17.90 -0.85 7.71
N LYS A 80 17.14 -1.72 7.04
CA LYS A 80 16.39 -2.79 7.72
C LYS A 80 17.28 -3.72 8.51
N LYS A 81 18.37 -4.22 7.92
CA LYS A 81 19.33 -5.08 8.61
C LYS A 81 20.00 -4.40 9.80
N ALA A 82 20.32 -3.10 9.67
CA ALA A 82 20.90 -2.34 10.78
C ALA A 82 19.87 -2.11 11.91
N SER A 83 18.62 -1.89 11.57
CA SER A 83 17.52 -1.77 12.56
C SER A 83 17.24 -3.10 13.26
N GLU A 84 17.15 -4.21 12.54
CA GLU A 84 17.01 -5.55 13.12
C GLU A 84 18.15 -5.93 14.06
N ALA A 85 19.37 -5.45 13.76
CA ALA A 85 20.53 -5.60 14.63
C ALA A 85 20.58 -4.59 15.80
N ASN A 86 19.58 -3.75 15.98
CA ASN A 86 19.50 -2.68 16.98
C ASN A 86 20.69 -1.70 16.92
N LEU A 87 21.22 -1.46 15.73
CA LEU A 87 22.29 -0.49 15.50
C LEU A 87 21.74 0.91 15.21
N ILE A 88 20.55 0.96 14.64
CA ILE A 88 19.80 2.20 14.32
C ILE A 88 18.32 2.04 14.67
N ASN A 89 17.63 3.15 14.83
CA ASN A 89 16.17 3.21 14.87
C ASN A 89 15.68 3.75 13.51
N TYR A 90 15.01 2.90 12.72
CA TYR A 90 14.52 3.20 11.38
C TYR A 90 13.21 2.48 11.09
N ASN A 91 12.22 3.19 10.59
CA ASN A 91 11.01 2.60 10.02
C ASN A 91 11.05 2.72 8.49
N ALA A 92 10.55 1.71 7.80
CA ALA A 92 10.52 1.68 6.34
C ALA A 92 9.78 2.91 5.79
N GLY A 93 10.45 3.65 4.90
CA GLY A 93 9.92 4.87 4.30
C GLY A 93 10.30 6.17 5.01
N ASP A 94 10.88 6.11 6.20
CA ASP A 94 11.35 7.30 6.91
C ASP A 94 12.41 8.06 6.09
N SER A 95 12.43 9.38 6.24
CA SER A 95 13.40 10.28 5.59
C SER A 95 14.70 10.44 6.36
N ASP A 96 14.81 9.84 7.55
CA ASP A 96 15.99 9.85 8.41
C ASP A 96 15.97 8.61 9.33
N PHE A 97 17.04 8.40 10.08
CA PHE A 97 17.17 7.39 11.11
C PHE A 97 18.09 7.87 12.23
N GLU A 98 17.96 7.26 13.40
CA GLU A 98 18.79 7.55 14.55
C GLU A 98 19.77 6.40 14.81
N ILE A 99 21.03 6.71 15.13
CA ILE A 99 22.02 5.72 15.55
C ILE A 99 21.78 5.37 17.01
N SER A 100 21.51 4.09 17.30
CA SER A 100 21.19 3.59 18.64
C SER A 100 22.34 2.86 19.32
N SER A 101 23.48 2.66 18.64
CA SER A 101 24.58 1.84 19.15
C SER A 101 25.95 2.43 18.80
N ASP A 102 26.85 2.43 19.78
CA ASP A 102 28.27 2.81 19.59
C ASP A 102 29.12 1.67 18.95
N LYS A 103 28.53 0.50 18.69
CA LYS A 103 29.24 -0.69 18.18
C LYS A 103 29.46 -0.69 16.67
N LEU A 104 29.18 0.41 16.00
CA LEU A 104 29.36 0.55 14.55
C LEU A 104 30.85 0.61 14.18
N SER A 105 31.25 -0.20 13.20
CA SER A 105 32.57 -0.07 12.58
C SER A 105 32.66 1.24 11.77
N GLU A 106 33.87 1.72 11.50
CA GLU A 106 34.08 2.92 10.69
C GLU A 106 33.47 2.78 9.28
N GLY A 107 33.58 1.61 8.66
CA GLY A 107 32.94 1.34 7.37
C GLY A 107 31.41 1.45 7.42
N GLN A 108 30.79 0.95 8.50
CA GLN A 108 29.34 1.08 8.69
C GLN A 108 28.92 2.52 8.91
N LYS A 109 29.67 3.31 9.67
CA LYS A 109 29.41 4.74 9.86
C LYS A 109 29.44 5.51 8.54
N VAL A 110 30.45 5.26 7.71
CA VAL A 110 30.58 5.89 6.38
C VAL A 110 29.39 5.50 5.50
N ALA A 111 29.05 4.20 5.44
CA ALA A 111 27.92 3.73 4.66
C ALA A 111 26.59 4.34 5.13
N LEU A 112 26.33 4.39 6.43
CA LEU A 112 25.13 5.01 7.00
C LEU A 112 25.09 6.52 6.72
N GLN A 113 26.23 7.22 6.75
CA GLN A 113 26.26 8.64 6.41
C GLN A 113 25.89 8.86 4.93
N THR A 114 26.40 8.04 4.02
CA THR A 114 26.02 8.09 2.58
C THR A 114 24.52 7.89 2.39
N ILE A 115 23.94 6.91 3.09
CA ILE A 115 22.49 6.69 3.04
C ILE A 115 21.73 7.88 3.62
N LYS A 116 22.18 8.44 4.74
CA LYS A 116 21.54 9.59 5.37
C LYS A 116 21.52 10.83 4.43
N ASP A 117 22.60 11.05 3.71
CA ASP A 117 22.69 12.16 2.74
C ASP A 117 21.75 11.92 1.54
N PHE A 118 21.61 10.67 1.10
CA PHE A 118 20.63 10.29 0.09
C PHE A 118 19.18 10.51 0.57
N LEU A 119 18.85 10.08 1.78
CA LEU A 119 17.51 10.28 2.38
C LEU A 119 17.15 11.76 2.47
N LYS A 120 18.09 12.61 2.91
CA LYS A 120 17.88 14.07 2.96
C LYS A 120 17.57 14.69 1.62
N SER A 121 18.19 14.16 0.54
CA SER A 121 18.00 14.69 -0.81
C SER A 121 16.74 14.18 -1.50
N ASN A 122 16.30 12.95 -1.18
CA ASN A 122 15.23 12.25 -1.88
C ASN A 122 13.98 11.97 -1.00
N GLY A 123 14.04 12.23 0.30
CA GLY A 123 12.95 12.03 1.25
C GLY A 123 12.77 10.58 1.74
N SER A 124 13.21 9.60 0.98
CA SER A 124 13.17 8.17 1.35
C SER A 124 14.06 7.35 0.41
N THR A 125 14.18 6.04 0.64
CA THR A 125 14.82 5.10 -0.29
C THR A 125 13.97 4.82 -1.53
N GLY A 126 12.71 5.26 -1.55
CA GLY A 126 11.74 5.04 -2.62
C GLY A 126 11.06 3.66 -2.61
N VAL A 127 11.54 2.69 -1.83
CA VAL A 127 10.98 1.32 -1.81
C VAL A 127 9.57 1.32 -1.23
N GLN A 128 9.37 1.95 -0.07
CA GLN A 128 8.06 2.06 0.56
C GLN A 128 7.08 2.83 -0.33
N VAL A 129 7.54 3.92 -0.96
CA VAL A 129 6.74 4.71 -1.90
C VAL A 129 6.25 3.86 -3.09
N CYS A 130 7.09 2.94 -3.62
CA CYS A 130 6.66 2.02 -4.67
C CYS A 130 5.53 1.09 -4.20
N ILE A 131 5.63 0.57 -2.97
CA ILE A 131 4.63 -0.33 -2.39
C ILE A 131 3.31 0.43 -2.15
N GLU A 132 3.38 1.60 -1.53
CA GLU A 132 2.22 2.46 -1.28
C GLU A 132 1.53 2.86 -2.58
N ASN A 133 2.28 3.32 -3.57
CA ASN A 133 1.72 3.66 -4.89
C ASN A 133 1.04 2.45 -5.54
N ALA A 134 1.62 1.25 -5.44
CA ALA A 134 1.00 0.06 -5.97
C ALA A 134 -0.31 -0.29 -5.26
N VAL A 135 -0.35 -0.25 -3.93
CA VAL A 135 -1.46 -0.74 -3.12
C VAL A 135 -2.54 0.33 -2.95
N LEU A 136 -2.14 1.53 -2.50
CA LEU A 136 -3.11 2.58 -2.14
C LEU A 136 -3.60 3.35 -3.36
N ASP A 137 -2.69 3.68 -4.33
CA ASP A 137 -3.05 4.52 -5.47
C ASP A 137 -3.53 3.70 -6.67
N LYS A 138 -2.77 2.64 -7.06
CA LYS A 138 -3.05 1.88 -8.28
C LYS A 138 -4.11 0.82 -8.10
N LEU A 139 -4.13 0.13 -6.97
CA LEU A 139 -5.13 -0.87 -6.63
C LEU A 139 -6.30 -0.27 -5.85
N ASP A 140 -6.21 1.00 -5.47
CA ASP A 140 -7.22 1.76 -4.72
C ASP A 140 -7.69 1.01 -3.46
N MET A 141 -6.71 0.53 -2.69
CA MET A 141 -6.97 -0.21 -1.46
C MET A 141 -6.76 0.67 -0.24
N ILE A 142 -7.35 0.24 0.86
CA ILE A 142 -7.16 0.81 2.20
C ILE A 142 -6.62 -0.26 3.14
N ALA A 143 -5.84 0.14 4.15
CA ALA A 143 -5.40 -0.72 5.23
C ALA A 143 -6.28 -0.49 6.46
N VAL A 144 -6.91 -1.55 6.97
CA VAL A 144 -7.78 -1.52 8.14
C VAL A 144 -7.31 -2.53 9.18
N TYR A 145 -7.40 -2.18 10.45
CA TYR A 145 -6.85 -2.94 11.56
C TYR A 145 -7.99 -3.47 12.46
N PRO A 146 -8.39 -4.75 12.32
CA PRO A 146 -9.34 -5.36 13.26
C PRO A 146 -8.67 -5.62 14.60
N VAL A 147 -9.37 -5.31 15.69
CA VAL A 147 -8.91 -5.50 17.07
C VAL A 147 -10.04 -6.07 17.95
N GLU A 148 -9.67 -6.71 19.06
CA GLU A 148 -10.61 -7.20 20.07
C GLU A 148 -10.78 -6.19 21.21
N ASP A 149 -9.71 -5.51 21.62
CA ASP A 149 -9.74 -4.45 22.62
C ASP A 149 -9.73 -3.07 21.97
N GLU A 150 -10.84 -2.35 22.12
CA GLU A 150 -11.05 -1.02 21.56
C GLU A 150 -10.25 0.09 22.26
N THR A 151 -9.66 -0.20 23.42
CA THR A 151 -8.92 0.78 24.22
C THR A 151 -7.43 0.70 23.99
N HIS A 152 -6.89 -0.52 23.97
CA HIS A 152 -5.46 -0.78 23.80
C HIS A 152 -5.09 -1.16 22.38
N PHE A 153 -6.09 -1.31 21.49
CA PHE A 153 -5.92 -1.73 20.08
C PHE A 153 -5.22 -3.09 19.96
N THR A 154 -5.61 -4.03 20.83
CA THR A 154 -4.98 -5.34 20.90
C THR A 154 -5.93 -6.46 20.48
N ASP A 155 -5.35 -7.64 20.20
CA ASP A 155 -6.08 -8.90 20.15
C ASP A 155 -6.26 -9.51 21.55
N GLY A 156 -6.89 -10.69 21.63
CA GLY A 156 -7.08 -11.45 22.87
C GLY A 156 -5.77 -11.93 23.53
N GLN A 157 -4.62 -11.81 22.86
CA GLN A 157 -3.29 -12.13 23.39
C GLN A 157 -2.50 -10.88 23.81
N GLY A 158 -3.07 -9.69 23.69
CA GLY A 158 -2.44 -8.43 24.05
C GLY A 158 -1.45 -7.89 23.00
N ARG A 159 -1.44 -8.44 21.78
CA ARG A 159 -0.60 -7.92 20.67
C ARG A 159 -1.28 -6.68 20.11
N VAL A 160 -0.52 -5.59 20.03
CA VAL A 160 -1.01 -4.30 19.49
C VAL A 160 -1.08 -4.35 17.98
N LEU A 161 -2.22 -3.99 17.38
CA LEU A 161 -2.50 -3.99 15.95
C LEU A 161 -1.98 -5.27 15.27
N PRO A 162 -2.44 -6.46 15.70
CA PRO A 162 -1.83 -7.75 15.33
C PRO A 162 -1.92 -8.04 13.83
N ASP A 163 -2.98 -7.55 13.17
CA ASP A 163 -3.28 -7.80 11.77
C ASP A 163 -3.62 -6.50 11.04
N ALA A 164 -3.21 -6.41 9.78
CA ALA A 164 -3.62 -5.38 8.84
C ALA A 164 -4.30 -6.03 7.65
N HIS A 165 -5.54 -5.64 7.37
CA HIS A 165 -6.30 -6.15 6.22
C HIS A 165 -6.35 -5.10 5.11
N LEU A 166 -5.94 -5.50 3.91
CA LEU A 166 -6.14 -4.69 2.72
C LEU A 166 -7.53 -4.97 2.15
N LEU A 167 -8.29 -3.91 1.96
CA LEU A 167 -9.65 -3.92 1.39
C LEU A 167 -9.73 -2.89 0.26
N PRO A 168 -10.62 -3.08 -0.73
CA PRO A 168 -11.00 -2.01 -1.65
C PRO A 168 -11.49 -0.76 -0.90
N ARG A 169 -11.24 0.43 -1.44
CA ARG A 169 -11.57 1.71 -0.76
C ARG A 169 -13.04 1.85 -0.36
N ASP A 170 -13.97 1.35 -1.16
CA ASP A 170 -15.41 1.46 -0.89
C ASP A 170 -15.94 0.34 0.04
N SER A 171 -15.04 -0.41 0.70
CA SER A 171 -15.43 -1.53 1.57
C SER A 171 -16.08 -1.03 2.86
N THR A 172 -17.03 -1.84 3.35
CA THR A 172 -17.82 -1.55 4.55
C THR A 172 -17.30 -2.30 5.78
N ALA A 173 -17.83 -1.95 6.96
CA ALA A 173 -17.55 -2.68 8.20
C ALA A 173 -17.98 -4.16 8.11
N LEU A 174 -19.02 -4.47 7.33
CA LEU A 174 -19.46 -5.86 7.08
C LEU A 174 -18.46 -6.60 6.19
N ASP A 175 -17.90 -5.94 5.16
CA ASP A 175 -16.86 -6.54 4.31
C ASP A 175 -15.61 -6.90 5.10
N LEU A 176 -15.21 -6.03 6.05
CA LEU A 176 -14.13 -6.34 6.99
C LEU A 176 -14.47 -7.57 7.86
N ALA A 177 -15.69 -7.67 8.37
CA ALA A 177 -16.12 -8.81 9.16
C ALA A 177 -15.99 -10.13 8.39
N TYR A 178 -16.47 -10.17 7.15
CA TYR A 178 -16.29 -11.33 6.26
C TYR A 178 -14.83 -11.58 5.89
N LYS A 179 -14.03 -10.54 5.78
CA LYS A 179 -12.60 -10.67 5.49
C LYS A 179 -11.82 -11.30 6.65
N VAL A 180 -12.24 -11.04 7.88
CA VAL A 180 -11.67 -11.66 9.10
C VAL A 180 -12.10 -13.11 9.20
N HIS A 181 -13.42 -13.39 9.16
CA HIS A 181 -13.98 -14.74 9.14
C HIS A 181 -15.44 -14.73 8.69
N SER A 182 -15.87 -15.77 7.95
CA SER A 182 -17.27 -15.90 7.48
C SER A 182 -18.28 -15.84 8.62
N ASP A 183 -18.02 -16.57 9.72
CA ASP A 183 -18.96 -16.64 10.85
C ASP A 183 -19.12 -15.28 11.55
N ILE A 184 -18.06 -14.46 11.57
CA ILE A 184 -18.10 -13.10 12.11
C ILE A 184 -18.94 -12.20 11.19
N GLY A 185 -18.83 -12.37 9.88
CA GLY A 185 -19.67 -11.68 8.90
C GLY A 185 -21.13 -12.05 9.01
N ASP A 186 -21.42 -13.36 9.10
CA ASP A 186 -22.80 -13.89 9.19
C ASP A 186 -23.50 -13.47 10.49
N SER A 187 -22.75 -13.38 11.59
CA SER A 187 -23.27 -13.00 12.91
C SER A 187 -23.00 -11.52 13.28
N PHE A 188 -22.67 -10.67 12.31
CA PHE A 188 -22.38 -9.26 12.54
C PHE A 188 -23.55 -8.52 13.20
N ILE A 189 -23.28 -7.86 14.33
CA ILE A 189 -24.26 -7.02 15.02
C ILE A 189 -23.95 -5.54 14.81
N ARG A 190 -22.72 -5.11 15.06
CA ARG A 190 -22.23 -3.76 14.93
C ARG A 190 -20.70 -3.77 14.93
N ALA A 191 -20.09 -2.63 14.63
CA ALA A 191 -18.68 -2.41 14.88
C ALA A 191 -18.44 -1.14 15.69
N ILE A 192 -17.22 -0.95 16.16
CA ILE A 192 -16.78 0.24 16.90
C ILE A 192 -15.55 0.78 16.19
N ASP A 193 -15.59 2.03 15.76
CA ASP A 193 -14.39 2.76 15.38
C ASP A 193 -13.62 3.10 16.67
N CYS A 194 -12.50 2.42 16.86
CA CYS A 194 -11.73 2.50 18.10
C CYS A 194 -11.00 3.83 18.29
N LYS A 195 -10.75 4.58 17.20
CA LYS A 195 -10.13 5.91 17.27
C LYS A 195 -11.11 6.97 17.75
N THR A 196 -12.34 6.94 17.26
CA THR A 196 -13.39 7.92 17.61
C THR A 196 -14.34 7.44 18.71
N LYS A 197 -14.26 6.16 19.10
CA LYS A 197 -15.15 5.48 20.06
C LYS A 197 -16.62 5.47 19.62
N ARG A 198 -16.88 5.58 18.33
CA ARG A 198 -18.22 5.59 17.76
C ARG A 198 -18.68 4.18 17.40
N ILE A 199 -19.93 3.88 17.70
CA ILE A 199 -20.60 2.68 17.19
C ILE A 199 -20.96 2.94 15.73
N ILE A 200 -20.58 2.01 14.85
CA ILE A 200 -20.81 2.04 13.42
C ILE A 200 -21.63 0.82 12.97
N GLY A 201 -22.45 1.01 11.95
CA GLY A 201 -23.30 -0.04 11.37
C GLY A 201 -22.54 -0.81 10.27
N LYS A 202 -23.23 -1.84 9.74
CA LYS A 202 -22.70 -2.73 8.71
C LYS A 202 -22.32 -2.01 7.40
N ASP A 203 -23.06 -0.93 7.08
CA ASP A 203 -22.90 -0.17 5.84
C ASP A 203 -21.94 1.05 5.99
N TYR A 204 -21.22 1.14 7.12
CA TYR A 204 -20.22 2.19 7.33
C TYR A 204 -19.04 1.96 6.39
N GLU A 205 -18.75 2.94 5.54
CA GLU A 205 -17.60 2.95 4.62
C GLU A 205 -16.31 3.19 5.40
N LEU A 206 -15.42 2.20 5.35
CA LEU A 206 -14.14 2.22 6.03
C LEU A 206 -13.16 3.20 5.39
N GLN A 207 -12.30 3.78 6.20
CA GLN A 207 -11.25 4.69 5.77
C GLN A 207 -9.86 4.05 5.99
N ASP A 208 -8.87 4.52 5.23
CA ASP A 208 -7.50 4.07 5.41
C ASP A 208 -7.00 4.35 6.83
N GLY A 209 -6.39 3.34 7.45
CA GLY A 209 -5.91 3.40 8.82
C GLY A 209 -6.97 3.18 9.90
N ASP A 210 -8.22 2.88 9.57
CA ASP A 210 -9.25 2.62 10.58
C ASP A 210 -8.88 1.44 11.49
N VAL A 211 -9.13 1.61 12.79
CA VAL A 211 -8.98 0.56 13.81
C VAL A 211 -10.37 0.16 14.29
N ILE A 212 -10.78 -1.05 13.95
CA ILE A 212 -12.17 -1.50 14.06
C ILE A 212 -12.30 -2.70 14.98
N LYS A 213 -13.17 -2.59 15.99
CA LYS A 213 -13.63 -3.75 16.76
C LYS A 213 -14.96 -4.22 16.21
N ILE A 214 -15.01 -5.47 15.77
CA ILE A 214 -16.23 -6.11 15.32
C ILE A 214 -16.94 -6.77 16.51
N VAL A 215 -18.23 -6.55 16.62
CA VAL A 215 -19.11 -7.22 17.61
C VAL A 215 -20.04 -8.13 16.83
N ALA A 216 -19.86 -9.43 17.03
CA ALA A 216 -20.65 -10.49 16.40
C ALA A 216 -21.46 -11.25 17.45
N GLY A 217 -22.54 -11.91 17.03
CA GLY A 217 -23.31 -12.84 17.85
C GLY A 217 -22.54 -14.13 18.11
N SER A 218 -22.78 -14.77 19.24
CA SER A 218 -22.27 -16.10 19.56
C SER A 218 -23.16 -17.20 18.98
#